data_dd5bdefb52cd62e0fc021a3eb57e9725
#
_entry.id   dd5bdefb52cd62e0fc021a3eb57e9725
#
_cell.length_a   1.000
_cell.length_b   1.000
_cell.length_c   1.000
_cell.angle_alpha   90.00
_cell.angle_beta   90.00
_cell.angle_gamma   90.00
#
_symmetry.space_group_name_H-M   'P 1'
#
loop_
_entity.id
_entity.type
_entity.pdbx_description
1 polymer ?
#
loop_
_entity_poly.entity_id
_entity_poly.type
_entity_poly.pdbx_seq_one_letter_code
_entity_poly.pdbx_strand_id
1 'polypeptide(L)'
;FMASSEDPISGGRHKVIGSEDLFIPPQTSTIASHLPKAVGTAFAIDRAKDLNLSESKLDNSSIVICSFGDASANHATALSAFNTACWISSQGGHVPIIFICEDNGTGISVPTEEEWIEDNFSNRYGLEYLKVDGLNLVDLIVKSKKAEKICRLNRAPVFLHMKTIRLMGHAGSDIEVGYK
;
A
#
# COMPACT_ATOMS: atom_id res chain seq x y z
N PHE A 1 -5.18 -12.71 -13.38
CA PHE A 1 -5.27 -13.82 -12.42
C PHE A 1 -5.51 -15.18 -13.10
N MET A 2 -6.20 -15.21 -14.22
CA MET A 2 -6.54 -16.44 -14.97
C MET A 2 -5.42 -16.94 -15.87
N ALA A 3 -4.27 -16.30 -15.88
CA ALA A 3 -3.13 -16.60 -16.76
C ALA A 3 -3.53 -16.66 -18.26
N SER A 4 -4.43 -15.80 -18.67
CA SER A 4 -4.88 -15.72 -20.07
C SER A 4 -3.80 -15.10 -20.95
N SER A 5 -3.55 -15.73 -22.11
CA SER A 5 -2.67 -15.15 -23.14
C SER A 5 -3.19 -13.84 -23.72
N GLU A 6 -4.50 -13.61 -23.60
CA GLU A 6 -5.17 -12.39 -24.06
C GLU A 6 -5.04 -11.21 -23.07
N ASP A 7 -4.45 -11.44 -21.90
CA ASP A 7 -4.22 -10.34 -20.95
C ASP A 7 -3.20 -9.33 -21.52
N PRO A 8 -3.59 -8.07 -21.73
CA PRO A 8 -2.72 -7.08 -22.38
C PRO A 8 -1.50 -6.70 -21.57
N ILE A 9 -1.51 -6.94 -20.23
CA ILE A 9 -0.41 -6.60 -19.33
C ILE A 9 0.54 -7.78 -19.18
N SER A 10 0.01 -8.98 -18.87
CA SER A 10 0.83 -10.13 -18.52
C SER A 10 1.10 -11.08 -19.70
N GLY A 11 0.22 -11.15 -20.67
CA GLY A 11 0.26 -12.18 -21.71
C GLY A 11 0.29 -13.59 -21.12
N GLY A 12 -0.41 -13.80 -20.01
CA GLY A 12 -0.47 -15.07 -19.29
C GLY A 12 0.68 -15.33 -18.30
N ARG A 13 1.64 -14.41 -18.17
CA ARG A 13 2.72 -14.56 -17.17
C ARG A 13 2.18 -14.37 -15.75
N HIS A 14 2.50 -15.29 -14.85
CA HIS A 14 2.10 -15.19 -13.46
C HIS A 14 2.86 -14.06 -12.74
N LYS A 15 2.26 -13.54 -11.66
CA LYS A 15 2.81 -12.45 -10.84
C LYS A 15 3.06 -11.14 -11.60
N VAL A 16 2.47 -10.98 -12.76
CA VAL A 16 2.39 -9.71 -13.47
C VAL A 16 0.91 -9.37 -13.59
N ILE A 17 0.47 -8.34 -12.92
CA ILE A 17 -0.94 -7.91 -12.87
C ILE A 17 -1.05 -6.42 -13.11
N GLY A 18 -2.14 -6.01 -13.72
CA GLY A 18 -2.47 -4.63 -13.97
C GLY A 18 -3.80 -4.53 -14.70
N SER A 19 -4.40 -3.36 -14.69
CA SER A 19 -5.61 -3.06 -15.45
C SER A 19 -5.73 -1.56 -15.62
N GLU A 20 -5.78 -1.11 -16.86
CA GLU A 20 -5.98 0.32 -17.15
C GLU A 20 -7.38 0.76 -16.72
N ASP A 21 -8.41 -0.03 -17.02
CA ASP A 21 -9.80 0.29 -16.71
C ASP A 21 -10.09 0.36 -15.19
N LEU A 22 -9.33 -0.39 -14.39
CA LEU A 22 -9.44 -0.41 -12.93
C LEU A 22 -8.40 0.49 -12.25
N PHE A 23 -7.63 1.26 -13.01
CA PHE A 23 -6.52 2.07 -12.49
C PHE A 23 -5.53 1.30 -11.63
N ILE A 24 -5.24 0.05 -12.02
CA ILE A 24 -4.22 -0.79 -11.39
C ILE A 24 -2.94 -0.73 -12.22
N PRO A 25 -1.92 0.05 -11.81
CA PRO A 25 -0.64 0.08 -12.50
C PRO A 25 0.00 -1.30 -12.54
N PRO A 26 0.78 -1.63 -13.60
CA PRO A 26 1.43 -2.94 -13.69
C PRO A 26 2.28 -3.26 -12.47
N GLN A 27 2.01 -4.42 -11.87
CA GLN A 27 2.72 -4.95 -10.71
C GLN A 27 3.58 -6.15 -11.10
N THR A 28 4.66 -6.34 -10.37
CA THR A 28 5.57 -7.49 -10.51
C THR A 28 5.78 -8.16 -9.16
N SER A 29 6.48 -9.33 -9.16
CA SER A 29 6.81 -10.03 -7.94
C SER A 29 7.99 -9.44 -7.16
N THR A 30 8.60 -8.36 -7.63
CA THR A 30 9.71 -7.70 -6.93
C THR A 30 9.20 -7.01 -5.68
N ILE A 31 9.69 -7.46 -4.51
CA ILE A 31 9.23 -6.98 -3.20
C ILE A 31 9.34 -5.45 -3.11
N ALA A 32 8.30 -4.83 -2.62
CA ALA A 32 8.18 -3.39 -2.37
C ALA A 32 8.32 -2.47 -3.61
N SER A 33 8.52 -3.01 -4.83
CA SER A 33 8.72 -2.19 -6.04
C SER A 33 7.52 -1.33 -6.41
N HIS A 34 6.33 -1.68 -5.93
CA HIS A 34 5.08 -0.97 -6.18
C HIS A 34 4.93 0.28 -5.29
N LEU A 35 5.59 0.34 -4.12
CA LEU A 35 5.45 1.46 -3.21
C LEU A 35 5.94 2.80 -3.80
N PRO A 36 7.13 2.91 -4.40
CA PRO A 36 7.55 4.17 -5.04
C PRO A 36 6.64 4.58 -6.20
N LYS A 37 6.12 3.61 -6.97
CA LYS A 37 5.14 3.89 -8.03
C LYS A 37 3.86 4.48 -7.46
N ALA A 38 3.35 3.91 -6.36
CA ALA A 38 2.17 4.40 -5.67
C ALA A 38 2.35 5.83 -5.16
N VAL A 39 3.51 6.14 -4.54
CA VAL A 39 3.84 7.50 -4.08
C VAL A 39 3.93 8.47 -5.25
N GLY A 40 4.60 8.08 -6.34
CA GLY A 40 4.69 8.90 -7.56
C GLY A 40 3.32 9.17 -8.17
N THR A 41 2.44 8.16 -8.24
CA THR A 41 1.06 8.31 -8.72
C THR A 41 0.28 9.27 -7.83
N ALA A 42 0.35 9.11 -6.50
CA ALA A 42 -0.34 9.98 -5.56
C ALA A 42 0.11 11.45 -5.68
N PHE A 43 1.42 11.67 -5.78
CA PHE A 43 1.96 13.02 -5.99
C PHE A 43 1.53 13.61 -7.34
N ALA A 44 1.44 12.80 -8.39
CA ALA A 44 1.08 13.25 -9.72
C ALA A 44 -0.38 13.72 -9.82
N ILE A 45 -1.31 13.24 -9.00
CA ILE A 45 -2.73 13.59 -9.05
C ILE A 45 -2.92 15.11 -8.93
N ASP A 46 -2.41 15.70 -7.86
CA ASP A 46 -2.56 17.13 -7.63
C ASP A 46 -1.62 17.96 -8.50
N ARG A 47 -0.43 17.43 -8.84
CA ARG A 47 0.49 18.10 -9.78
C ARG A 47 -0.08 18.20 -11.19
N ALA A 48 -0.79 17.19 -11.66
CA ALA A 48 -1.48 17.24 -12.96
C ALA A 48 -2.50 18.40 -13.00
N LYS A 49 -3.23 18.58 -11.90
CA LYS A 49 -4.16 19.70 -11.74
C LYS A 49 -3.43 21.05 -11.77
N ASP A 50 -2.39 21.22 -10.96
CA ASP A 50 -1.61 22.47 -10.87
C ASP A 50 -1.02 22.85 -12.23
N LEU A 51 -0.65 21.87 -13.03
CA LEU A 51 -0.08 22.05 -14.38
C LEU A 51 -1.15 22.11 -15.47
N ASN A 52 -2.45 22.03 -15.14
CA ASN A 52 -3.57 22.03 -16.07
C ASN A 52 -3.45 20.95 -17.15
N LEU A 53 -2.99 19.75 -16.79
CA LEU A 53 -2.89 18.62 -17.71
C LEU A 53 -4.28 18.04 -17.99
N SER A 54 -4.85 18.37 -19.13
CA SER A 54 -6.22 17.97 -19.55
C SER A 54 -6.37 16.47 -19.82
N GLU A 55 -5.27 15.73 -19.96
CA GLU A 55 -5.28 14.31 -20.31
C GLU A 55 -5.32 13.37 -19.09
N SER A 56 -5.33 13.94 -17.87
CA SER A 56 -5.40 13.11 -16.67
C SER A 56 -6.77 12.42 -16.57
N LYS A 57 -6.76 11.09 -16.54
CA LYS A 57 -7.95 10.26 -16.31
C LYS A 57 -8.38 10.22 -14.84
N LEU A 58 -7.51 10.68 -13.93
CA LEU A 58 -7.79 10.72 -12.49
C LEU A 58 -8.38 12.07 -12.11
N ASP A 59 -9.49 12.06 -11.40
CA ASP A 59 -10.07 13.29 -10.87
C ASP A 59 -9.31 13.79 -9.63
N ASN A 60 -9.58 15.05 -9.28
CA ASN A 60 -8.89 15.72 -8.18
C ASN A 60 -9.21 15.12 -6.79
N SER A 61 -10.25 14.30 -6.67
CA SER A 61 -10.63 13.61 -5.44
C SER A 61 -10.01 12.22 -5.35
N SER A 62 -9.36 11.76 -6.41
CA SER A 62 -8.72 10.44 -6.44
C SER A 62 -7.68 10.30 -5.34
N ILE A 63 -7.56 9.10 -4.80
CA ILE A 63 -6.54 8.68 -3.85
C ILE A 63 -5.87 7.40 -4.35
N VAL A 64 -4.68 7.12 -3.87
CA VAL A 64 -3.97 5.88 -4.16
C VAL A 64 -4.07 4.94 -2.96
N ILE A 65 -4.33 3.66 -3.23
CA ILE A 65 -4.28 2.59 -2.22
C ILE A 65 -3.09 1.69 -2.57
N CYS A 66 -2.24 1.43 -1.57
CA CYS A 66 -1.04 0.60 -1.73
C CYS A 66 -0.93 -0.37 -0.57
N SER A 67 -1.17 -1.67 -0.81
CA SER A 67 -1.05 -2.71 0.21
C SER A 67 0.29 -3.45 0.14
N PHE A 68 0.78 -3.90 1.30
CA PHE A 68 2.02 -4.66 1.46
C PHE A 68 2.04 -5.37 2.81
N GLY A 69 2.85 -6.42 2.93
CA GLY A 69 3.03 -7.14 4.20
C GLY A 69 4.03 -6.45 5.14
N ASP A 70 3.91 -6.73 6.44
CA ASP A 70 4.75 -6.20 7.51
C ASP A 70 6.26 -6.38 7.25
N ALA A 71 6.70 -7.57 6.85
CA ALA A 71 8.11 -7.80 6.52
C ALA A 71 8.61 -6.92 5.37
N SER A 72 7.73 -6.62 4.38
CA SER A 72 8.07 -5.77 3.24
C SER A 72 8.31 -4.32 3.63
N ALA A 73 7.78 -3.86 4.77
CA ALA A 73 8.02 -2.51 5.29
C ALA A 73 9.50 -2.22 5.55
N ASN A 74 10.31 -3.26 5.81
CA ASN A 74 11.75 -3.13 6.07
C ASN A 74 12.61 -3.08 4.80
N HIS A 75 12.02 -3.29 3.62
CA HIS A 75 12.77 -3.23 2.39
C HIS A 75 13.22 -1.80 2.08
N ALA A 76 14.47 -1.61 1.62
CA ALA A 76 15.02 -0.28 1.34
C ALA A 76 14.13 0.55 0.41
N THR A 77 13.53 -0.08 -0.60
CA THR A 77 12.59 0.58 -1.53
C THR A 77 11.31 1.04 -0.83
N ALA A 78 10.79 0.27 0.14
CA ALA A 78 9.64 0.67 0.94
C ALA A 78 9.97 1.87 1.83
N LEU A 79 11.10 1.80 2.53
CA LEU A 79 11.58 2.90 3.39
C LEU A 79 11.78 4.19 2.60
N SER A 80 12.33 4.10 1.39
CA SER A 80 12.47 5.24 0.48
C SER A 80 11.09 5.83 0.10
N ALA A 81 10.11 4.99 -0.23
CA ALA A 81 8.77 5.43 -0.56
C ALA A 81 8.07 6.13 0.61
N PHE A 82 8.10 5.53 1.81
CA PHE A 82 7.53 6.15 3.01
C PHE A 82 8.21 7.48 3.33
N ASN A 83 9.55 7.52 3.26
CA ASN A 83 10.30 8.74 3.51
C ASN A 83 9.93 9.84 2.51
N THR A 84 9.81 9.50 1.24
CA THR A 84 9.42 10.46 0.19
C THR A 84 8.02 11.02 0.44
N ALA A 85 7.04 10.15 0.74
CA ALA A 85 5.67 10.59 1.04
C ALA A 85 5.61 11.53 2.25
N CYS A 86 6.29 11.13 3.35
CA CYS A 86 6.37 11.94 4.57
C CYS A 86 7.07 13.29 4.32
N TRP A 87 8.16 13.27 3.56
CA TRP A 87 8.92 14.48 3.25
C TRP A 87 8.10 15.47 2.45
N ILE A 88 7.43 15.02 1.38
CA ILE A 88 6.56 15.87 0.57
C ILE A 88 5.44 16.45 1.44
N SER A 89 4.77 15.62 2.23
CA SER A 89 3.70 16.04 3.13
C SER A 89 4.18 17.07 4.16
N SER A 90 5.36 16.86 4.73
CA SER A 90 5.95 17.79 5.71
C SER A 90 6.29 19.16 5.14
N GLN A 91 6.47 19.26 3.83
CA GLN A 91 6.70 20.52 3.09
C GLN A 91 5.38 21.16 2.60
N GLY A 92 4.22 20.66 3.04
CA GLY A 92 2.91 21.14 2.60
C GLY A 92 2.50 20.63 1.22
N GLY A 93 3.23 19.67 0.65
CA GLY A 93 2.86 19.03 -0.60
C GLY A 93 1.79 17.95 -0.40
N HIS A 94 1.05 17.63 -1.45
CA HIS A 94 -0.03 16.66 -1.44
C HIS A 94 0.43 15.29 -1.91
N VAL A 95 0.15 14.27 -1.09
CA VAL A 95 0.40 12.86 -1.41
C VAL A 95 -0.78 12.02 -0.90
N PRO A 96 -1.91 12.03 -1.61
CA PRO A 96 -3.12 11.34 -1.17
C PRO A 96 -2.99 9.82 -1.36
N ILE A 97 -2.31 9.18 -0.43
CA ILE A 97 -2.06 7.72 -0.44
C ILE A 97 -2.46 7.09 0.89
N ILE A 98 -3.09 5.93 0.82
CA ILE A 98 -3.29 5.04 1.96
C ILE A 98 -2.35 3.85 1.80
N PHE A 99 -1.36 3.76 2.65
CA PHE A 99 -0.50 2.61 2.83
C PHE A 99 -1.21 1.61 3.73
N ILE A 100 -1.55 0.43 3.21
CA ILE A 100 -2.17 -0.66 4.00
C ILE A 100 -1.08 -1.67 4.33
N CYS A 101 -0.67 -1.71 5.58
CA CYS A 101 0.24 -2.73 6.09
C CYS A 101 -0.56 -3.92 6.62
N GLU A 102 -0.51 -5.03 5.91
CA GLU A 102 -1.15 -6.30 6.30
C GLU A 102 -0.18 -7.05 7.21
N ASP A 103 -0.26 -6.77 8.51
CA ASP A 103 0.62 -7.33 9.52
C ASP A 103 0.07 -8.65 10.05
N ASN A 104 0.67 -9.74 9.62
CA ASN A 104 0.33 -11.09 10.05
C ASN A 104 1.41 -11.71 10.95
N GLY A 105 2.43 -10.97 11.34
CA GLY A 105 3.51 -11.40 12.24
C GLY A 105 4.51 -12.36 11.59
N THR A 106 4.51 -12.49 10.26
CA THR A 106 5.38 -13.48 9.60
C THR A 106 5.84 -13.02 8.22
N GLY A 107 7.14 -12.91 8.02
CA GLY A 107 7.74 -12.69 6.70
C GLY A 107 8.11 -14.05 6.07
N ILE A 108 7.30 -14.54 5.11
CA ILE A 108 7.39 -15.89 4.54
C ILE A 108 7.26 -16.95 5.65
N SER A 109 8.37 -17.41 6.22
CA SER A 109 8.46 -18.43 7.28
C SER A 109 9.17 -17.93 8.55
N VAL A 110 9.52 -16.65 8.60
CA VAL A 110 10.24 -16.04 9.72
C VAL A 110 9.32 -15.10 10.48
N PRO A 111 9.17 -15.27 11.81
CA PRO A 111 8.42 -14.31 12.62
C PRO A 111 8.96 -12.89 12.46
N THR A 112 8.07 -11.92 12.37
CA THR A 112 8.40 -10.50 12.45
C THR A 112 8.23 -10.00 13.89
N GLU A 113 8.95 -8.97 14.27
CA GLU A 113 8.87 -8.38 15.63
C GLU A 113 7.48 -7.76 15.82
N GLU A 114 6.82 -8.07 16.94
CA GLU A 114 5.40 -7.78 17.14
C GLU A 114 5.05 -6.28 17.11
N GLU A 115 5.86 -5.44 17.73
CA GLU A 115 5.61 -4.00 17.82
C GLU A 115 6.37 -3.18 16.78
N TRP A 116 7.15 -3.84 15.93
CA TRP A 116 8.04 -3.18 14.97
C TRP A 116 7.33 -2.14 14.09
N ILE A 117 6.18 -2.48 13.55
CA ILE A 117 5.43 -1.57 12.67
C ILE A 117 4.92 -0.36 13.45
N GLU A 118 4.34 -0.59 14.62
CA GLU A 118 3.80 0.49 15.45
C GLU A 118 4.90 1.46 15.90
N ASP A 119 6.01 0.94 16.40
CA ASP A 119 7.13 1.74 16.89
C ASP A 119 7.78 2.59 15.81
N ASN A 120 7.85 2.07 14.59
CA ASN A 120 8.48 2.78 13.47
C ASN A 120 7.57 3.76 12.74
N PHE A 121 6.23 3.61 12.83
CA PHE A 121 5.31 4.38 12.01
C PHE A 121 4.30 5.22 12.80
N SER A 122 4.00 4.90 14.07
CA SER A 122 2.95 5.60 14.83
C SER A 122 3.24 7.08 15.10
N ASN A 123 4.50 7.45 15.21
CA ASN A 123 4.94 8.82 15.48
C ASN A 123 5.75 9.43 14.33
N ARG A 124 5.60 8.89 13.13
CA ARG A 124 6.37 9.37 11.98
C ARG A 124 5.82 10.68 11.47
N TYR A 125 6.66 11.71 11.46
CA TYR A 125 6.27 13.05 11.02
C TYR A 125 5.83 13.06 9.54
N GLY A 126 4.71 13.72 9.25
CA GLY A 126 4.14 13.78 7.91
C GLY A 126 3.31 12.56 7.50
N LEU A 127 2.98 11.68 8.45
CA LEU A 127 2.20 10.45 8.22
C LEU A 127 1.10 10.32 9.28
N GLU A 128 -0.14 10.15 8.83
CA GLU A 128 -1.25 9.82 9.73
C GLU A 128 -1.28 8.31 9.97
N TYR A 129 -1.17 7.88 11.22
CA TYR A 129 -1.16 6.46 11.58
C TYR A 129 -2.49 6.01 12.19
N LEU A 130 -3.01 4.88 11.71
CA LEU A 130 -4.22 4.24 12.22
C LEU A 130 -3.97 2.75 12.42
N LYS A 131 -4.09 2.26 13.65
CA LYS A 131 -4.05 0.83 13.95
C LYS A 131 -5.44 0.22 13.87
N VAL A 132 -5.57 -0.94 13.24
CA VAL A 132 -6.82 -1.63 12.94
C VAL A 132 -6.72 -3.08 13.37
N ASP A 133 -7.74 -3.56 14.05
CA ASP A 133 -7.97 -5.00 14.20
C ASP A 133 -8.64 -5.54 12.93
N GLY A 134 -7.84 -6.15 12.05
CA GLY A 134 -8.30 -6.71 10.78
C GLY A 134 -9.23 -7.92 10.92
N LEU A 135 -9.38 -8.47 12.14
CA LEU A 135 -10.32 -9.56 12.45
C LEU A 135 -11.67 -9.02 12.96
N ASN A 136 -11.75 -7.72 13.24
CA ASN A 136 -12.97 -7.06 13.64
C ASN A 136 -13.54 -6.24 12.49
N LEU A 137 -14.61 -6.73 11.85
CA LEU A 137 -15.23 -6.08 10.71
C LEU A 137 -15.70 -4.66 10.99
N VAL A 138 -16.19 -4.39 12.19
CA VAL A 138 -16.67 -3.05 12.57
C VAL A 138 -15.49 -2.08 12.67
N ASP A 139 -14.42 -2.46 13.36
CA ASP A 139 -13.21 -1.64 13.48
C ASP A 139 -12.59 -1.38 12.09
N LEU A 140 -12.51 -2.43 11.27
CA LEU A 140 -12.01 -2.33 9.89
C LEU A 140 -12.80 -1.28 9.08
N ILE A 141 -14.14 -1.35 9.08
CA ILE A 141 -14.99 -0.40 8.35
C ILE A 141 -14.81 1.03 8.88
N VAL A 142 -14.83 1.21 10.19
CA VAL A 142 -14.72 2.54 10.82
C VAL A 142 -13.37 3.18 10.51
N LYS A 143 -12.29 2.42 10.71
CA LYS A 143 -10.92 2.93 10.49
C LYS A 143 -10.60 3.16 9.01
N SER A 144 -11.07 2.29 8.12
CA SER A 144 -10.89 2.48 6.67
C SER A 144 -11.62 3.73 6.17
N LYS A 145 -12.86 3.97 6.63
CA LYS A 145 -13.58 5.22 6.31
C LYS A 145 -12.87 6.46 6.88
N LYS A 146 -12.30 6.33 8.08
CA LYS A 146 -11.49 7.42 8.67
C LYS A 146 -10.24 7.69 7.84
N ALA A 147 -9.52 6.64 7.43
CA ALA A 147 -8.33 6.73 6.57
C ALA A 147 -8.67 7.41 5.23
N GLU A 148 -9.74 6.96 4.57
CA GLU A 148 -10.22 7.57 3.33
C GLU A 148 -10.54 9.04 3.50
N LYS A 149 -11.29 9.40 4.52
CA LYS A 149 -11.66 10.78 4.81
C LYS A 149 -10.44 11.68 5.01
N ILE A 150 -9.48 11.26 5.84
CA ILE A 150 -8.24 12.00 6.08
C ILE A 150 -7.47 12.16 4.76
N CYS A 151 -7.26 11.07 4.04
CA CYS A 151 -6.50 11.06 2.79
C CYS A 151 -7.13 11.98 1.73
N ARG A 152 -8.46 11.95 1.56
CA ARG A 152 -9.16 12.81 0.59
C ARG A 152 -9.19 14.28 0.99
N LEU A 153 -9.50 14.58 2.25
CA LEU A 153 -9.67 15.98 2.69
C LEU A 153 -8.34 16.70 2.91
N ASN A 154 -7.38 16.03 3.54
CA ASN A 154 -6.10 16.63 3.88
C ASN A 154 -5.04 16.41 2.79
N ARG A 155 -5.35 15.58 1.77
CA ARG A 155 -4.40 15.19 0.72
C ARG A 155 -3.07 14.66 1.28
N ALA A 156 -3.14 14.04 2.47
CA ALA A 156 -2.00 13.57 3.25
C ALA A 156 -1.87 12.04 3.21
N PRO A 157 -0.65 11.51 3.36
CA PRO A 157 -0.44 10.08 3.44
C PRO A 157 -0.98 9.52 4.76
N VAL A 158 -1.66 8.38 4.68
CA VAL A 158 -2.18 7.62 5.82
C VAL A 158 -1.54 6.26 5.85
N PHE A 159 -1.11 5.80 7.01
CA PHE A 159 -0.63 4.44 7.24
C PHE A 159 -1.68 3.66 8.03
N LEU A 160 -2.33 2.72 7.38
CA LEU A 160 -3.32 1.83 7.98
C LEU A 160 -2.62 0.54 8.38
N HIS A 161 -2.25 0.42 9.65
CA HIS A 161 -1.64 -0.79 10.21
C HIS A 161 -2.73 -1.79 10.59
N MET A 162 -2.88 -2.82 9.79
CA MET A 162 -3.93 -3.82 9.93
C MET A 162 -3.36 -5.13 10.47
N LYS A 163 -3.68 -5.47 11.71
CA LYS A 163 -3.36 -6.78 12.26
C LYS A 163 -4.25 -7.84 11.64
N THR A 164 -3.64 -8.86 11.04
CA THR A 164 -4.33 -9.90 10.28
C THR A 164 -3.81 -11.29 10.64
N ILE A 165 -4.42 -12.31 10.07
CA ILE A 165 -3.94 -13.70 10.15
C ILE A 165 -3.74 -14.23 8.74
N ARG A 166 -2.58 -14.80 8.48
CA ARG A 166 -2.35 -15.57 7.27
C ARG A 166 -2.89 -16.99 7.46
N LEU A 167 -3.95 -17.33 6.73
CA LEU A 167 -4.66 -18.61 6.88
C LEU A 167 -3.95 -19.77 6.22
N MET A 168 -3.18 -19.52 5.16
CA MET A 168 -2.50 -20.54 4.36
C MET A 168 -0.99 -20.27 4.32
N GLY A 169 -0.22 -21.22 3.75
CA GLY A 169 1.18 -21.00 3.46
C GLY A 169 1.44 -19.79 2.57
N HIS A 170 2.66 -19.28 2.57
CA HIS A 170 3.03 -18.10 1.79
C HIS A 170 2.96 -18.36 0.28
N ALA A 171 3.33 -19.57 -0.15
CA ALA A 171 3.32 -19.99 -1.56
C ALA A 171 2.82 -21.43 -1.68
N GLY A 172 2.45 -21.85 -2.90
CA GLY A 172 1.82 -23.15 -3.12
C GLY A 172 2.63 -24.39 -2.70
N SER A 173 3.94 -24.25 -2.56
CA SER A 173 4.83 -25.32 -2.05
C SER A 173 5.24 -25.15 -0.59
N ASP A 174 4.70 -24.14 0.09
CA ASP A 174 5.07 -23.79 1.45
C ASP A 174 4.38 -24.72 2.46
N ILE A 175 5.18 -25.34 3.33
CA ILE A 175 4.70 -26.24 4.39
C ILE A 175 4.65 -25.45 5.70
N GLU A 176 3.51 -24.85 5.99
CA GLU A 176 3.33 -23.96 7.13
C GLU A 176 3.40 -24.63 8.50
N VAL A 177 3.16 -25.94 8.59
CA VAL A 177 3.25 -26.71 9.85
C VAL A 177 4.64 -26.66 10.48
N GLY A 178 5.66 -26.32 9.69
CA GLY A 178 7.03 -26.20 10.20
C GLY A 178 7.37 -24.90 10.90
N TYR A 179 6.48 -23.86 10.82
CA TYR A 179 6.76 -22.53 11.38
C TYR A 179 5.55 -21.81 11.97
N LYS A 180 4.37 -22.47 12.02
CA LYS A 180 3.16 -22.00 12.72
C LYS A 180 2.94 -22.70 14.04
#